data_7f3241a66a8bcd70c320b04ec877d636
#
_entry.id   7f3241a66a8bcd70c320b04ec877d636
#
_cell.length_a   1.000
_cell.length_b   1.000
_cell.length_c   1.000
_cell.angle_alpha   90.00
_cell.angle_beta   90.00
_cell.angle_gamma   90.00
#
_symmetry.space_group_name_H-M   'P 1'
#
loop_
_entity.id
_entity.type
_entity.pdbx_description
1 polymer ?
#
loop_
_entity_poly.entity_id
_entity_poly.type
_entity_poly.pdbx_seq_one_letter_code
_entity_poly.pdbx_strand_id
1 'polypeptide(L)'
;MKDFEGLVAIVTGGASGLGFAIAKKLQAEGAKVAIFDRDISKVPETFLAIAADITDDNSVKSAVSNVVAKFGGIDIVSNNAGIGAAGDVTTNPDEEWHRVYDVNVVGIARVTRAALPHLKKSKHGAIVNTASVVANIGLPNRALYSATKGAVVALTRAMAADFLHDGIRVNCVNPGTADTPWVERLVSAADDAKAARAALEARQPHSRLVSPEEIADAVAYLANPKSGSTNGHELIVDGGLTAVQVPKK
;
A
#
# COMPACT_ATOMS: atom_id res chain seq x y z
N MET A 1 21.88 8.51 -13.63
CA MET A 1 20.90 7.44 -14.02
C MET A 1 19.87 7.36 -12.90
N LYS A 2 18.59 7.38 -13.21
CA LYS A 2 17.52 7.26 -12.22
C LYS A 2 17.42 5.82 -11.73
N ASP A 3 17.06 5.62 -10.46
CA ASP A 3 17.11 4.29 -9.83
C ASP A 3 16.11 3.26 -10.42
N PHE A 4 15.01 3.74 -11.01
CA PHE A 4 13.99 2.90 -11.65
C PHE A 4 13.95 3.08 -13.18
N GLU A 5 14.99 3.59 -13.79
CA GLU A 5 15.05 3.84 -15.23
C GLU A 5 14.76 2.56 -16.02
N GLY A 6 13.71 2.60 -16.85
CA GLY A 6 13.28 1.48 -17.68
C GLY A 6 12.43 0.41 -16.99
N LEU A 7 12.29 0.43 -15.66
CA LEU A 7 11.46 -0.52 -14.92
C LEU A 7 9.97 -0.19 -15.05
N VAL A 8 9.14 -1.22 -14.97
CA VAL A 8 7.68 -1.13 -15.04
C VAL A 8 7.07 -1.41 -13.68
N ALA A 9 6.28 -0.47 -13.17
CA ALA A 9 5.61 -0.57 -11.89
C ALA A 9 4.09 -0.55 -12.02
N ILE A 10 3.41 -1.42 -11.26
CA ILE A 10 1.97 -1.36 -11.01
C ILE A 10 1.76 -0.78 -9.61
N VAL A 11 0.83 0.19 -9.49
CA VAL A 11 0.38 0.73 -8.19
C VAL A 11 -1.13 0.59 -8.09
N THR A 12 -1.61 -0.24 -7.16
CA THR A 12 -3.05 -0.39 -6.90
C THR A 12 -3.56 0.69 -5.96
N GLY A 13 -4.80 1.17 -6.16
CA GLY A 13 -5.33 2.32 -5.43
C GLY A 13 -4.54 3.60 -5.71
N GLY A 14 -4.00 3.71 -6.93
CA GLY A 14 -3.03 4.74 -7.31
C GLY A 14 -3.66 6.07 -7.75
N ALA A 15 -4.97 6.19 -7.83
CA ALA A 15 -5.63 7.42 -8.26
C ALA A 15 -5.67 8.51 -7.17
N SER A 16 -5.37 8.18 -5.91
CA SER A 16 -5.42 9.16 -4.81
C SER A 16 -4.49 8.79 -3.63
N GLY A 17 -4.30 9.72 -2.71
CA GLY A 17 -3.63 9.51 -1.42
C GLY A 17 -2.24 8.90 -1.53
N LEU A 18 -1.98 7.88 -0.70
CA LEU A 18 -0.68 7.19 -0.67
C LEU A 18 -0.31 6.59 -2.02
N GLY A 19 -1.26 5.89 -2.66
CA GLY A 19 -1.00 5.25 -3.95
C GLY A 19 -0.59 6.24 -5.03
N PHE A 20 -1.22 7.41 -5.07
CA PHE A 20 -0.83 8.45 -6.04
C PHE A 20 0.54 9.05 -5.74
N ALA A 21 0.88 9.26 -4.46
CA ALA A 21 2.22 9.70 -4.08
C ALA A 21 3.29 8.67 -4.46
N ILE A 22 3.02 7.36 -4.23
CA ILE A 22 3.89 6.26 -4.64
C ILE A 22 4.08 6.25 -6.16
N ALA A 23 2.98 6.37 -6.93
CA ALA A 23 3.04 6.40 -8.38
C ALA A 23 3.89 7.56 -8.89
N LYS A 24 3.70 8.78 -8.35
CA LYS A 24 4.50 9.97 -8.67
C LYS A 24 5.99 9.76 -8.35
N LYS A 25 6.29 9.21 -7.19
CA LYS A 25 7.67 8.97 -6.76
C LYS A 25 8.39 8.00 -7.70
N LEU A 26 7.80 6.84 -7.97
CA LEU A 26 8.38 5.85 -8.87
C LEU A 26 8.57 6.40 -10.28
N GLN A 27 7.60 7.16 -10.82
CA GLN A 27 7.71 7.81 -12.12
C GLN A 27 8.82 8.87 -12.15
N ALA A 28 8.91 9.73 -11.12
CA ALA A 28 9.96 10.75 -11.01
C ALA A 28 11.36 10.14 -11.00
N GLU A 29 11.49 8.92 -10.46
CA GLU A 29 12.74 8.16 -10.43
C GLU A 29 12.95 7.25 -11.64
N GLY A 30 12.09 7.34 -12.66
CA GLY A 30 12.32 6.76 -13.99
C GLY A 30 11.48 5.54 -14.34
N ALA A 31 10.61 5.05 -13.45
CA ALA A 31 9.72 3.94 -13.77
C ALA A 31 8.62 4.33 -14.77
N LYS A 32 8.23 3.39 -15.61
CA LYS A 32 6.95 3.40 -16.34
C LYS A 32 5.87 2.90 -15.36
N VAL A 33 4.90 3.74 -15.03
CA VAL A 33 3.94 3.42 -13.98
C VAL A 33 2.55 3.19 -14.56
N ALA A 34 1.95 2.05 -14.19
CA ALA A 34 0.54 1.77 -14.37
C ALA A 34 -0.22 1.94 -13.05
N ILE A 35 -1.30 2.69 -13.07
CA ILE A 35 -2.19 2.90 -11.93
C ILE A 35 -3.45 2.05 -12.12
N PHE A 36 -3.74 1.19 -11.14
CA PHE A 36 -4.99 0.44 -11.03
C PHE A 36 -5.87 1.10 -9.98
N ASP A 37 -7.04 1.54 -10.37
CA ASP A 37 -8.05 2.07 -9.46
C ASP A 37 -9.45 1.83 -10.04
N ARG A 38 -10.47 1.87 -9.22
CA ARG A 38 -11.86 1.78 -9.69
C ARG A 38 -12.31 3.07 -10.39
N ASP A 39 -11.80 4.21 -9.92
CA ASP A 39 -12.03 5.53 -10.51
C ASP A 39 -10.70 6.16 -10.94
N ILE A 40 -10.48 6.18 -12.24
CA ILE A 40 -9.28 6.74 -12.86
C ILE A 40 -9.49 8.14 -13.46
N SER A 41 -10.67 8.74 -13.26
CA SER A 41 -11.08 10.00 -13.91
C SER A 41 -10.16 11.20 -13.62
N LYS A 42 -9.43 11.15 -12.50
CA LYS A 42 -8.50 12.21 -12.07
C LYS A 42 -7.02 11.86 -12.25
N VAL A 43 -6.73 10.71 -12.83
CA VAL A 43 -5.34 10.30 -13.06
C VAL A 43 -4.78 11.05 -14.26
N PRO A 44 -3.63 11.75 -14.12
CA PRO A 44 -2.99 12.43 -15.25
C PRO A 44 -2.61 11.48 -16.39
N GLU A 45 -2.69 11.93 -17.64
CA GLU A 45 -2.35 11.17 -18.85
C GLU A 45 -0.87 10.72 -18.92
N THR A 46 -0.02 11.27 -18.06
CA THR A 46 1.39 10.85 -17.92
C THR A 46 1.55 9.44 -17.35
N PHE A 47 0.49 8.88 -16.76
CA PHE A 47 0.42 7.51 -16.26
C PHE A 47 -0.39 6.62 -17.19
N LEU A 48 -0.13 5.33 -17.16
CA LEU A 48 -1.06 4.34 -17.71
C LEU A 48 -2.16 4.06 -16.69
N ALA A 49 -3.28 4.77 -16.78
CA ALA A 49 -4.42 4.56 -15.90
C ALA A 49 -5.31 3.42 -16.43
N ILE A 50 -5.62 2.46 -15.58
CA ILE A 50 -6.47 1.31 -15.91
C ILE A 50 -7.55 1.16 -14.85
N ALA A 51 -8.81 1.25 -15.26
CA ALA A 51 -9.94 0.96 -14.37
C ALA A 51 -9.91 -0.53 -14.00
N ALA A 52 -9.72 -0.82 -12.70
CA ALA A 52 -9.62 -2.18 -12.20
C ALA A 52 -10.17 -2.30 -10.78
N ASP A 53 -10.95 -3.35 -10.55
CA ASP A 53 -11.40 -3.75 -9.23
C ASP A 53 -10.58 -4.97 -8.76
N ILE A 54 -9.81 -4.82 -7.69
CA ILE A 54 -8.97 -5.89 -7.15
C ILE A 54 -9.77 -7.01 -6.46
N THR A 55 -11.07 -6.81 -6.28
CA THR A 55 -11.98 -7.87 -5.79
C THR A 55 -12.47 -8.79 -6.90
N ASP A 56 -12.26 -8.42 -8.17
CA ASP A 56 -12.58 -9.22 -9.34
C ASP A 56 -11.32 -9.75 -10.04
N ASP A 57 -11.14 -11.06 -10.04
CA ASP A 57 -9.98 -11.75 -10.65
C ASP A 57 -9.86 -11.50 -12.16
N ASN A 58 -10.98 -11.41 -12.89
CA ASN A 58 -10.96 -11.12 -14.32
C ASN A 58 -10.57 -9.67 -14.62
N SER A 59 -11.05 -8.72 -13.82
CA SER A 59 -10.65 -7.32 -13.89
C SER A 59 -9.13 -7.18 -13.68
N VAL A 60 -8.58 -7.84 -12.67
CA VAL A 60 -7.13 -7.84 -12.36
C VAL A 60 -6.33 -8.46 -13.51
N LYS A 61 -6.72 -9.62 -14.02
CA LYS A 61 -6.03 -10.29 -15.15
C LYS A 61 -6.01 -9.42 -16.41
N SER A 62 -7.14 -8.80 -16.73
CA SER A 62 -7.25 -7.87 -17.87
C SER A 62 -6.34 -6.66 -17.67
N ALA A 63 -6.35 -6.06 -16.49
CA ALA A 63 -5.51 -4.91 -16.19
C ALA A 63 -4.01 -5.24 -16.31
N VAL A 64 -3.57 -6.36 -15.75
CA VAL A 64 -2.18 -6.84 -15.86
C VAL A 64 -1.80 -7.10 -17.33
N SER A 65 -2.68 -7.73 -18.12
CA SER A 65 -2.45 -7.96 -19.55
C SER A 65 -2.25 -6.66 -20.32
N ASN A 66 -3.03 -5.61 -19.99
CA ASN A 66 -2.90 -4.29 -20.61
C ASN A 66 -1.54 -3.64 -20.28
N VAL A 67 -1.04 -3.78 -19.05
CA VAL A 67 0.30 -3.30 -18.68
C VAL A 67 1.37 -3.98 -19.50
N VAL A 68 1.30 -5.31 -19.60
CA VAL A 68 2.28 -6.11 -20.35
C VAL A 68 2.24 -5.77 -21.83
N ALA A 69 1.06 -5.61 -22.42
CA ALA A 69 0.91 -5.20 -23.81
C ALA A 69 1.51 -3.81 -24.07
N LYS A 70 1.36 -2.87 -23.11
CA LYS A 70 1.85 -1.49 -23.25
C LYS A 70 3.35 -1.34 -22.98
N PHE A 71 3.87 -2.03 -21.96
CA PHE A 71 5.22 -1.80 -21.45
C PHE A 71 6.17 -2.99 -21.62
N GLY A 72 5.68 -4.17 -21.98
CA GLY A 72 6.46 -5.36 -22.29
C GLY A 72 6.74 -6.27 -21.09
N GLY A 73 6.49 -5.84 -19.85
CA GLY A 73 6.77 -6.62 -18.63
C GLY A 73 6.29 -5.93 -17.36
N ILE A 74 6.63 -6.51 -16.21
CA ILE A 74 6.36 -5.96 -14.88
C ILE A 74 7.57 -6.28 -13.99
N ASP A 75 8.11 -5.26 -13.33
CA ASP A 75 9.24 -5.36 -12.42
C ASP A 75 8.83 -5.11 -10.97
N ILE A 76 7.84 -4.23 -10.74
CA ILE A 76 7.44 -3.77 -9.43
C ILE A 76 5.91 -3.85 -9.29
N VAL A 77 5.44 -4.36 -8.15
CA VAL A 77 4.03 -4.28 -7.75
C VAL A 77 3.95 -3.61 -6.38
N SER A 78 3.30 -2.44 -6.33
CA SER A 78 2.91 -1.81 -5.07
C SER A 78 1.42 -2.09 -4.80
N ASN A 79 1.15 -3.03 -3.90
CA ASN A 79 -0.18 -3.35 -3.43
C ASN A 79 -0.60 -2.34 -2.35
N ASN A 80 -1.17 -1.22 -2.77
CA ASN A 80 -1.58 -0.15 -1.89
C ASN A 80 -3.10 -0.06 -1.71
N ALA A 81 -3.90 -0.53 -2.67
CA ALA A 81 -5.36 -0.49 -2.56
C ALA A 81 -5.84 -1.15 -1.26
N GLY A 82 -6.72 -0.47 -0.55
CA GLY A 82 -7.27 -0.97 0.69
C GLY A 82 -8.38 -0.08 1.22
N ILE A 83 -9.19 -0.63 2.12
CA ILE A 83 -10.27 0.08 2.80
C ILE A 83 -10.12 -0.04 4.30
N GLY A 84 -10.54 1.00 5.03
CA GLY A 84 -10.63 0.99 6.48
C GLY A 84 -11.91 0.33 6.97
N ALA A 85 -11.89 -0.07 8.25
CA ALA A 85 -13.09 -0.42 9.01
C ALA A 85 -12.97 0.20 10.40
N ALA A 86 -14.10 0.65 10.93
CA ALA A 86 -14.23 1.13 12.30
C ALA A 86 -15.17 0.18 13.05
N GLY A 87 -14.91 0.00 14.35
CA GLY A 87 -15.69 -0.88 15.18
C GLY A 87 -14.83 -1.90 15.92
N ASP A 88 -15.41 -2.48 16.95
CA ASP A 88 -14.85 -3.62 17.67
C ASP A 88 -15.41 -4.95 17.15
N VAL A 89 -15.02 -6.06 17.77
CA VAL A 89 -15.44 -7.41 17.32
C VAL A 89 -16.94 -7.65 17.47
N THR A 90 -17.67 -6.85 18.24
CA THR A 90 -19.11 -7.00 18.46
C THR A 90 -19.96 -6.17 17.51
N THR A 91 -19.35 -5.16 16.85
CA THR A 91 -20.06 -4.18 16.04
C THR A 91 -19.89 -4.38 14.53
N ASN A 92 -18.80 -5.02 14.07
CA ASN A 92 -18.61 -5.31 12.66
C ASN A 92 -19.33 -6.63 12.26
N PRO A 93 -20.33 -6.61 11.37
CA PRO A 93 -21.01 -7.82 10.91
C PRO A 93 -20.12 -8.64 9.96
N ASP A 94 -20.44 -9.93 9.78
CA ASP A 94 -19.64 -10.87 8.98
C ASP A 94 -19.45 -10.39 7.53
N GLU A 95 -20.46 -9.75 6.93
CA GLU A 95 -20.39 -9.22 5.57
C GLU A 95 -19.30 -8.13 5.46
N GLU A 96 -19.13 -7.30 6.50
CA GLU A 96 -18.05 -6.31 6.52
C GLU A 96 -16.69 -6.98 6.69
N TRP A 97 -16.58 -8.02 7.53
CA TRP A 97 -15.38 -8.84 7.64
C TRP A 97 -14.98 -9.40 6.28
N HIS A 98 -15.89 -10.06 5.59
CA HIS A 98 -15.62 -10.63 4.27
C HIS A 98 -15.19 -9.56 3.26
N ARG A 99 -15.91 -8.44 3.19
CA ARG A 99 -15.62 -7.35 2.26
C ARG A 99 -14.25 -6.73 2.51
N VAL A 100 -13.90 -6.45 3.76
CA VAL A 100 -12.61 -5.80 4.09
C VAL A 100 -11.44 -6.77 3.88
N TYR A 101 -11.60 -8.05 4.22
CA TYR A 101 -10.61 -9.09 3.90
C TYR A 101 -10.45 -9.28 2.40
N ASP A 102 -11.53 -9.28 1.65
CA ASP A 102 -11.48 -9.46 0.19
C ASP A 102 -10.67 -8.35 -0.49
N VAL A 103 -10.88 -7.09 -0.08
CA VAL A 103 -10.10 -5.97 -0.60
C VAL A 103 -8.66 -6.00 -0.08
N ASN A 104 -8.46 -6.01 1.25
CA ASN A 104 -7.17 -5.73 1.86
C ASN A 104 -6.18 -6.90 1.78
N VAL A 105 -6.66 -8.13 1.66
CA VAL A 105 -5.83 -9.35 1.71
C VAL A 105 -5.93 -10.13 0.41
N VAL A 106 -7.15 -10.55 0.03
CA VAL A 106 -7.35 -11.39 -1.16
C VAL A 106 -7.03 -10.60 -2.44
N GLY A 107 -7.32 -9.29 -2.46
CA GLY A 107 -6.95 -8.39 -3.55
C GLY A 107 -5.44 -8.39 -3.81
N ILE A 108 -4.60 -8.36 -2.75
CA ILE A 108 -3.13 -8.49 -2.87
C ILE A 108 -2.77 -9.82 -3.54
N ALA A 109 -3.40 -10.92 -3.10
CA ALA A 109 -3.15 -12.23 -3.67
C ALA A 109 -3.53 -12.32 -5.15
N ARG A 110 -4.68 -11.72 -5.57
CA ARG A 110 -5.10 -11.68 -6.97
C ARG A 110 -4.12 -10.90 -7.84
N VAL A 111 -3.75 -9.68 -7.43
CA VAL A 111 -2.81 -8.84 -8.19
C VAL A 111 -1.44 -9.50 -8.29
N THR A 112 -0.93 -10.02 -7.17
CA THR A 112 0.34 -10.73 -7.14
C THR A 112 0.33 -11.97 -8.06
N ARG A 113 -0.73 -12.80 -7.99
CA ARG A 113 -0.87 -14.00 -8.82
C ARG A 113 -0.87 -13.66 -10.31
N ALA A 114 -1.57 -12.61 -10.71
CA ALA A 114 -1.62 -12.19 -12.10
C ALA A 114 -0.28 -11.61 -12.58
N ALA A 115 0.43 -10.86 -11.74
CA ALA A 115 1.70 -10.24 -12.08
C ALA A 115 2.90 -11.22 -11.99
N LEU A 116 2.81 -12.28 -11.20
CA LEU A 116 3.92 -13.18 -10.87
C LEU A 116 4.65 -13.78 -12.10
N PRO A 117 3.97 -14.23 -13.17
CA PRO A 117 4.66 -14.76 -14.36
C PRO A 117 5.57 -13.72 -15.05
N HIS A 118 5.30 -12.43 -14.83
CA HIS A 118 6.08 -11.32 -15.39
C HIS A 118 7.19 -10.90 -14.44
N LEU A 119 6.91 -10.84 -13.14
CA LEU A 119 7.90 -10.61 -12.09
C LEU A 119 9.04 -11.65 -12.13
N LYS A 120 8.71 -12.92 -12.37
CA LYS A 120 9.71 -14.00 -12.53
C LYS A 120 10.65 -13.81 -13.73
N LYS A 121 10.28 -13.02 -14.71
CA LYS A 121 11.11 -12.68 -15.87
C LYS A 121 11.96 -11.44 -15.64
N SER A 122 11.64 -10.66 -14.63
CA SER A 122 12.39 -9.46 -14.26
C SER A 122 13.68 -9.81 -13.53
N LYS A 123 14.73 -9.03 -13.78
CA LYS A 123 15.98 -9.08 -12.99
C LYS A 123 15.88 -8.30 -11.67
N HIS A 124 14.77 -7.57 -11.47
CA HIS A 124 14.58 -6.62 -10.38
C HIS A 124 13.20 -6.78 -9.73
N GLY A 125 12.65 -8.00 -9.74
CA GLY A 125 11.33 -8.29 -9.22
C GLY A 125 11.15 -7.81 -7.77
N ALA A 126 10.16 -6.94 -7.52
CA ALA A 126 9.85 -6.44 -6.20
C ALA A 126 8.34 -6.27 -5.97
N ILE A 127 7.88 -6.68 -4.80
CA ILE A 127 6.52 -6.46 -4.33
C ILE A 127 6.59 -5.67 -3.03
N VAL A 128 5.83 -4.58 -2.93
CA VAL A 128 5.70 -3.80 -1.70
C VAL A 128 4.23 -3.70 -1.32
N ASN A 129 3.87 -4.26 -0.18
CA ASN A 129 2.51 -4.24 0.35
C ASN A 129 2.32 -3.07 1.33
N THR A 130 1.18 -2.39 1.28
CA THR A 130 0.83 -1.37 2.27
C THR A 130 0.02 -2.00 3.41
N ALA A 131 0.70 -2.23 4.54
CA ALA A 131 0.08 -2.66 5.79
C ALA A 131 -0.38 -1.43 6.61
N SER A 132 -0.08 -1.37 7.89
CA SER A 132 -0.37 -0.25 8.80
C SER A 132 0.26 -0.51 10.16
N VAL A 133 0.51 0.53 10.95
CA VAL A 133 0.91 0.40 12.36
C VAL A 133 -0.09 -0.40 13.21
N VAL A 134 -1.37 -0.46 12.83
CA VAL A 134 -2.37 -1.27 13.53
C VAL A 134 -2.11 -2.78 13.44
N ALA A 135 -1.16 -3.21 12.61
CA ALA A 135 -0.65 -4.58 12.62
C ALA A 135 0.25 -4.86 13.84
N ASN A 136 0.82 -3.80 14.44
CA ASN A 136 1.82 -3.89 15.50
C ASN A 136 1.30 -3.39 16.86
N ILE A 137 0.29 -2.51 16.86
CA ILE A 137 -0.29 -1.94 18.08
C ILE A 137 -1.82 -2.10 18.09
N GLY A 138 -2.40 -2.25 19.28
CA GLY A 138 -3.84 -2.22 19.47
C GLY A 138 -4.37 -0.79 19.53
N LEU A 139 -5.31 -0.47 18.63
CA LEU A 139 -6.09 0.77 18.68
C LEU A 139 -7.57 0.45 18.90
N PRO A 140 -8.28 1.18 19.77
CA PRO A 140 -9.72 1.00 19.98
C PRO A 140 -10.50 1.13 18.67
N ASN A 141 -11.56 0.35 18.51
CA ASN A 141 -12.44 0.38 17.35
C ASN A 141 -11.73 0.13 16.00
N ARG A 142 -10.77 -0.82 16.01
CA ARG A 142 -10.01 -1.19 14.80
C ARG A 142 -9.82 -2.71 14.66
N ALA A 143 -10.63 -3.52 15.32
CA ALA A 143 -10.44 -4.98 15.36
C ALA A 143 -10.32 -5.59 13.97
N LEU A 144 -11.33 -5.39 13.12
CA LEU A 144 -11.36 -5.89 11.75
C LEU A 144 -10.19 -5.35 10.90
N TYR A 145 -9.98 -4.04 10.94
CA TYR A 145 -8.90 -3.41 10.16
C TYR A 145 -7.52 -3.91 10.59
N SER A 146 -7.28 -4.01 11.91
CA SER A 146 -6.03 -4.54 12.47
C SER A 146 -5.79 -5.99 12.05
N ALA A 147 -6.82 -6.83 12.09
CA ALA A 147 -6.74 -8.22 11.66
C ALA A 147 -6.30 -8.31 10.18
N THR A 148 -6.91 -7.50 9.27
CA THR A 148 -6.50 -7.50 7.86
C THR A 148 -5.07 -7.00 7.67
N LYS A 149 -4.63 -5.98 8.41
CA LYS A 149 -3.27 -5.43 8.26
C LYS A 149 -2.21 -6.34 8.88
N GLY A 150 -2.54 -7.05 9.96
CA GLY A 150 -1.72 -8.17 10.48
C GLY A 150 -1.59 -9.31 9.46
N ALA A 151 -2.69 -9.66 8.79
CA ALA A 151 -2.68 -10.65 7.71
C ALA A 151 -1.78 -10.22 6.54
N VAL A 152 -1.77 -8.92 6.17
CA VAL A 152 -0.87 -8.40 5.12
C VAL A 152 0.60 -8.57 5.51
N VAL A 153 0.98 -8.31 6.76
CA VAL A 153 2.35 -8.52 7.26
C VAL A 153 2.74 -10.00 7.17
N ALA A 154 1.87 -10.89 7.64
CA ALA A 154 2.11 -12.34 7.57
C ALA A 154 2.22 -12.84 6.12
N LEU A 155 1.30 -12.39 5.24
CA LEU A 155 1.32 -12.70 3.81
C LEU A 155 2.60 -12.20 3.13
N THR A 156 3.09 -11.02 3.49
CA THR A 156 4.35 -10.46 2.98
C THR A 156 5.53 -11.40 3.26
N ARG A 157 5.65 -11.90 4.49
CA ARG A 157 6.72 -12.83 4.89
C ARG A 157 6.61 -14.18 4.18
N ALA A 158 5.38 -14.70 4.05
CA ALA A 158 5.14 -15.95 3.32
C ALA A 158 5.55 -15.82 1.85
N MET A 159 5.08 -14.77 1.16
CA MET A 159 5.45 -14.50 -0.23
C MET A 159 6.95 -14.25 -0.40
N ALA A 160 7.62 -13.61 0.57
CA ALA A 160 9.07 -13.41 0.53
C ALA A 160 9.84 -14.74 0.58
N ALA A 161 9.34 -15.71 1.34
CA ALA A 161 9.88 -17.06 1.38
C ALA A 161 9.59 -17.84 0.09
N ASP A 162 8.33 -17.81 -0.38
CA ASP A 162 7.88 -18.53 -1.57
C ASP A 162 8.63 -18.12 -2.84
N PHE A 163 8.92 -16.81 -2.98
CA PHE A 163 9.51 -16.25 -4.20
C PHE A 163 11.01 -15.98 -4.11
N LEU A 164 11.67 -16.42 -3.01
CA LEU A 164 13.10 -16.18 -2.79
C LEU A 164 13.96 -16.73 -3.94
N HIS A 165 13.67 -17.96 -4.37
CA HIS A 165 14.42 -18.60 -5.46
C HIS A 165 14.07 -18.06 -6.85
N ASP A 166 12.98 -17.32 -6.98
CA ASP A 166 12.62 -16.58 -8.20
C ASP A 166 13.34 -15.21 -8.27
N GLY A 167 14.11 -14.83 -7.23
CA GLY A 167 14.79 -13.55 -7.16
C GLY A 167 13.88 -12.37 -6.90
N ILE A 168 12.64 -12.59 -6.45
CA ILE A 168 11.64 -11.54 -6.18
C ILE A 168 11.68 -11.20 -4.69
N ARG A 169 11.85 -9.92 -4.37
CA ARG A 169 11.78 -9.42 -3.01
C ARG A 169 10.35 -8.99 -2.67
N VAL A 170 9.90 -9.33 -1.47
CA VAL A 170 8.58 -8.94 -0.98
C VAL A 170 8.71 -8.30 0.38
N ASN A 171 8.27 -7.05 0.50
CA ASN A 171 8.33 -6.27 1.73
C ASN A 171 6.99 -5.56 1.99
N CYS A 172 6.81 -4.99 3.17
CA CYS A 172 5.68 -4.10 3.43
C CYS A 172 6.11 -2.80 4.11
N VAL A 173 5.32 -1.77 3.88
CA VAL A 173 5.38 -0.50 4.62
C VAL A 173 4.20 -0.44 5.59
N ASN A 174 4.45 0.04 6.81
CA ASN A 174 3.45 0.24 7.86
C ASN A 174 3.34 1.73 8.19
N PRO A 175 2.46 2.44 7.49
CA PRO A 175 2.20 3.85 7.79
C PRO A 175 1.57 4.05 9.18
N GLY A 176 1.96 5.13 9.86
CA GLY A 176 1.16 5.76 10.89
C GLY A 176 -0.10 6.41 10.31
N THR A 177 -0.72 7.34 11.03
CA THR A 177 -1.82 8.13 10.47
C THR A 177 -1.27 9.08 9.41
N ALA A 178 -1.59 8.80 8.14
CA ALA A 178 -1.09 9.58 7.02
C ALA A 178 -2.09 10.66 6.57
N ASP A 179 -1.60 11.83 6.17
CA ASP A 179 -2.40 12.96 5.68
C ASP A 179 -2.91 12.69 4.26
N THR A 180 -4.09 12.11 4.18
CA THR A 180 -4.69 11.62 2.94
C THR A 180 -6.13 12.10 2.81
N PRO A 181 -6.70 12.12 1.59
CA PRO A 181 -8.11 12.45 1.40
C PRO A 181 -9.08 11.55 2.20
N TRP A 182 -8.65 10.33 2.55
CA TRP A 182 -9.44 9.45 3.42
C TRP A 182 -9.49 9.98 4.87
N VAL A 183 -8.34 10.39 5.42
CA VAL A 183 -8.27 10.99 6.76
C VAL A 183 -9.00 12.32 6.78
N GLU A 184 -8.88 13.13 5.73
CA GLU A 184 -9.62 14.38 5.60
C GLU A 184 -11.13 14.18 5.65
N ARG A 185 -11.65 13.16 4.94
CA ARG A 185 -13.08 12.80 5.03
C ARG A 185 -13.50 12.37 6.43
N LEU A 186 -12.65 11.59 7.15
CA LEU A 186 -12.93 11.19 8.53
C LEU A 186 -12.98 12.39 9.47
N VAL A 187 -12.04 13.30 9.34
CA VAL A 187 -11.97 14.54 10.12
C VAL A 187 -13.16 15.43 9.83
N SER A 188 -13.52 15.63 8.56
CA SER A 188 -14.63 16.48 8.15
C SER A 188 -16.01 15.92 8.55
N ALA A 189 -16.11 14.62 8.83
CA ALA A 189 -17.34 13.98 9.29
C ALA A 189 -17.51 14.03 10.83
N ALA A 190 -16.52 14.53 11.57
CA ALA A 190 -16.59 14.67 13.02
C ALA A 190 -17.32 15.98 13.42
N ASP A 191 -17.97 16.00 14.58
CA ASP A 191 -18.67 17.17 15.11
C ASP A 191 -17.74 18.39 15.27
N ASP A 192 -16.48 18.15 15.65
CA ASP A 192 -15.39 19.14 15.68
C ASP A 192 -14.19 18.63 14.86
N ALA A 193 -14.13 19.06 13.61
CA ALA A 193 -13.05 18.67 12.68
C ALA A 193 -11.67 19.11 13.18
N LYS A 194 -11.54 20.27 13.83
CA LYS A 194 -10.26 20.75 14.35
C LYS A 194 -9.77 19.91 15.50
N ALA A 195 -10.65 19.59 16.46
CA ALA A 195 -10.31 18.71 17.57
C ALA A 195 -9.99 17.28 17.10
N ALA A 196 -10.76 16.76 16.13
CA ALA A 196 -10.50 15.45 15.53
C ALA A 196 -9.13 15.37 14.84
N ARG A 197 -8.74 16.39 14.06
CA ARG A 197 -7.41 16.44 13.44
C ARG A 197 -6.31 16.54 14.50
N ALA A 198 -6.44 17.44 15.46
CA ALA A 198 -5.47 17.58 16.55
C ALA A 198 -5.27 16.28 17.35
N ALA A 199 -6.34 15.52 17.59
CA ALA A 199 -6.27 14.22 18.25
C ALA A 199 -5.50 13.17 17.42
N LEU A 200 -5.64 13.18 16.09
CA LEU A 200 -4.88 12.31 15.19
C LEU A 200 -3.39 12.69 15.17
N GLU A 201 -3.07 13.97 15.13
CA GLU A 201 -1.70 14.48 15.17
C GLU A 201 -1.02 14.18 16.51
N ALA A 202 -1.70 14.42 17.63
CA ALA A 202 -1.20 14.16 18.97
C ALA A 202 -0.98 12.67 19.28
N ARG A 203 -1.58 11.76 18.51
CA ARG A 203 -1.35 10.32 18.62
C ARG A 203 0.07 9.93 18.24
N GLN A 204 0.68 10.66 17.30
CA GLN A 204 2.02 10.39 16.84
C GLN A 204 3.05 11.21 17.62
N PRO A 205 4.13 10.60 18.16
CA PRO A 205 5.11 11.30 19.00
C PRO A 205 5.70 12.57 18.38
N HIS A 206 5.83 12.62 17.05
CA HIS A 206 6.32 13.81 16.35
C HIS A 206 5.24 14.89 16.13
N SER A 207 4.01 14.69 16.65
CA SER A 207 2.90 15.66 16.71
C SER A 207 2.42 16.17 15.35
N ARG A 208 2.52 15.36 14.30
CA ARG A 208 1.94 15.63 12.97
C ARG A 208 1.48 14.34 12.29
N LEU A 209 0.69 14.46 11.24
CA LEU A 209 0.40 13.33 10.36
C LEU A 209 1.65 12.99 9.53
N VAL A 210 1.78 11.71 9.15
CA VAL A 210 2.79 11.27 8.18
C VAL A 210 2.40 11.77 6.79
N SER A 211 3.34 12.34 6.04
CA SER A 211 3.02 12.77 4.68
C SER A 211 2.94 11.58 3.71
N PRO A 212 2.12 11.66 2.66
CA PRO A 212 2.11 10.66 1.61
C PRO A 212 3.48 10.46 0.95
N GLU A 213 4.28 11.51 0.88
CA GLU A 213 5.62 11.51 0.31
C GLU A 213 6.60 10.68 1.15
N GLU A 214 6.54 10.74 2.49
CA GLU A 214 7.36 9.89 3.38
C GLU A 214 7.07 8.41 3.16
N ILE A 215 5.80 8.05 2.91
CA ILE A 215 5.43 6.68 2.59
C ILE A 215 5.90 6.29 1.19
N ALA A 216 5.80 7.20 0.23
CA ALA A 216 6.27 6.96 -1.13
C ALA A 216 7.80 6.75 -1.18
N ASP A 217 8.56 7.49 -0.38
CA ASP A 217 10.01 7.32 -0.23
C ASP A 217 10.36 5.95 0.37
N ALA A 218 9.62 5.51 1.40
CA ALA A 218 9.78 4.19 1.99
C ALA A 218 9.47 3.06 0.98
N VAL A 219 8.39 3.19 0.21
CA VAL A 219 8.05 2.23 -0.85
C VAL A 219 9.12 2.22 -1.93
N ALA A 220 9.62 3.39 -2.36
CA ALA A 220 10.69 3.48 -3.32
C ALA A 220 11.97 2.78 -2.81
N TYR A 221 12.36 2.98 -1.54
CA TYR A 221 13.48 2.25 -0.93
C TYR A 221 13.27 0.72 -0.99
N LEU A 222 12.08 0.24 -0.59
CA LEU A 222 11.80 -1.20 -0.57
C LEU A 222 11.75 -1.82 -1.97
N ALA A 223 11.30 -1.07 -2.97
CA ALA A 223 11.26 -1.50 -4.36
C ALA A 223 12.61 -1.39 -5.09
N ASN A 224 13.54 -0.56 -4.58
CA ASN A 224 14.79 -0.21 -5.27
C ASN A 224 15.66 -1.46 -5.53
N PRO A 225 16.16 -1.66 -6.75
CA PRO A 225 17.11 -2.74 -7.06
C PRO A 225 18.37 -2.75 -6.17
N LYS A 226 18.79 -1.59 -5.66
CA LYS A 226 19.94 -1.45 -4.75
C LYS A 226 19.66 -2.00 -3.35
N SER A 227 18.39 -2.19 -2.98
CA SER A 227 17.98 -2.73 -1.67
C SER A 227 17.92 -4.28 -1.69
N GLY A 228 18.84 -4.93 -2.39
CA GLY A 228 18.83 -6.36 -2.70
C GLY A 228 18.78 -7.30 -1.48
N SER A 229 19.28 -6.89 -0.34
CA SER A 229 19.25 -7.67 0.91
C SER A 229 18.03 -7.39 1.80
N THR A 230 17.11 -6.50 1.38
CA THR A 230 15.88 -6.21 2.13
C THR A 230 14.75 -7.08 1.58
N ASN A 231 14.40 -8.15 2.29
CA ASN A 231 13.35 -9.10 1.92
C ASN A 231 12.59 -9.61 3.16
N GLY A 232 11.28 -9.75 3.08
CA GLY A 232 10.42 -10.12 4.21
C GLY A 232 10.34 -9.04 5.29
N HIS A 233 10.78 -7.82 4.98
CA HIS A 233 10.91 -6.73 5.94
C HIS A 233 9.61 -5.93 6.08
N GLU A 234 9.40 -5.43 7.29
CA GLU A 234 8.32 -4.54 7.69
C GLU A 234 8.90 -3.18 8.02
N LEU A 235 8.76 -2.21 7.13
CA LEU A 235 9.27 -0.86 7.32
C LEU A 235 8.19 0.05 7.91
N ILE A 236 8.39 0.43 9.16
CA ILE A 236 7.44 1.27 9.90
C ILE A 236 7.78 2.75 9.67
N VAL A 237 6.77 3.55 9.28
CA VAL A 237 6.87 5.01 9.04
C VAL A 237 5.72 5.69 9.78
N ASP A 238 5.93 6.01 11.06
CA ASP A 238 4.85 6.37 11.99
C ASP A 238 5.19 7.50 12.98
N GLY A 239 6.32 8.18 12.79
CA GLY A 239 6.76 9.23 13.71
C GLY A 239 7.09 8.73 15.11
N GLY A 240 7.39 7.45 15.25
CA GLY A 240 7.77 6.82 16.53
C GLY A 240 6.61 6.18 17.30
N LEU A 241 5.39 6.16 16.75
CA LEU A 241 4.19 5.68 17.47
C LEU A 241 4.34 4.26 18.03
N THR A 242 5.00 3.36 17.30
CA THR A 242 5.19 1.95 17.71
C THR A 242 6.44 1.71 18.56
N ALA A 243 7.43 2.60 18.50
CA ALA A 243 8.77 2.31 19.04
C ALA A 243 9.25 3.29 20.12
N VAL A 244 8.68 4.49 20.20
CA VAL A 244 9.18 5.56 21.06
C VAL A 244 8.17 5.89 22.16
N GLN A 245 8.62 5.86 23.41
CA GLN A 245 7.85 6.36 24.54
C GLN A 245 8.33 7.78 24.89
N VAL A 246 7.40 8.74 24.81
CA VAL A 246 7.68 10.13 25.19
C VAL A 246 6.83 10.48 26.40
N PRO A 247 7.40 11.02 27.49
CA PRO A 247 6.62 11.52 28.62
C PRO A 247 5.58 12.55 28.16
N LYS A 248 4.37 12.45 28.68
CA LYS A 248 3.38 13.53 28.47
C LYS A 248 3.94 14.82 29.04
N LYS A 249 3.99 15.86 28.22
CA LYS A 249 4.32 17.21 28.67
C LYS A 249 3.18 17.81 29.48
#